data_a7bc237a4a8fd5b54a4ad78d547e0be0
#
_entry.id   a7bc237a4a8fd5b54a4ad78d547e0be0
#
_cell.length_a   1.000
_cell.length_b   1.000
_cell.length_c   1.000
_cell.angle_alpha   90.00
_cell.angle_beta   90.00
_cell.angle_gamma   90.00
#
_symmetry.space_group_name_H-M   'P 1'
#
loop_
_entity.id
_entity.type
_entity.pdbx_description
1 polymer ?
#
loop_
_entity_poly.entity_id
_entity_poly.type
_entity_poly.pdbx_seq_one_letter_code
_entity_poly.pdbx_strand_id
1 'polypeptide(L)'
;QYMQDFCLIPQFGMTPDEFWAKANQWSRENGADQVTGSMYYFMKTAKEMGIRLTKENLKECGKGVIYFPGVLEWFERINRFGASLDLEIEHYIISSGYEEIMAGTEVSKYFKDIFACSYAFGADGTPVWPARVINYSIKTQYLSKINKGLGKNDDVAVNEFTPDEERPIPFKRMIYFGDGMTDIPSMKLTKERGGNAIAVYDQSATSKQKALRLLVDNRVNFALHADYRENHELDQVVKTILDRIATERDLDILKAREEKKKQLLKYCLLYTSDA
;
A
#
# COMPACT_ATOMS: atom_id res chain seq x y z
N GLN A 1 11.90 11.33 -3.45
CA GLN A 1 12.26 11.86 -2.11
C GLN A 1 11.48 11.09 -1.06
N TYR A 2 12.12 10.71 0.05
CA TYR A 2 11.46 10.03 1.16
C TYR A 2 10.86 11.05 2.13
N MET A 3 9.85 10.67 2.90
CA MET A 3 9.22 11.57 3.88
C MET A 3 10.24 12.08 4.92
N GLN A 4 11.22 11.25 5.28
CA GLN A 4 12.29 11.60 6.20
C GLN A 4 13.21 12.72 5.67
N ASP A 5 13.33 12.85 4.34
CA ASP A 5 14.19 13.84 3.69
C ASP A 5 13.75 15.27 3.99
N PHE A 6 12.44 15.47 4.21
CA PHE A 6 11.87 16.80 4.41
C PHE A 6 11.90 17.29 5.86
N CYS A 7 11.80 16.39 6.83
CA CYS A 7 11.57 16.80 8.20
C CYS A 7 12.59 16.30 9.22
N LEU A 8 13.15 15.11 9.02
CA LEU A 8 14.06 14.51 10.00
C LEU A 8 15.53 14.78 9.65
N ILE A 9 15.93 14.47 8.43
CA ILE A 9 17.32 14.60 8.01
C ILE A 9 17.85 16.04 8.13
N PRO A 10 17.07 17.09 7.80
CA PRO A 10 17.53 18.47 8.01
C PRO A 10 17.83 18.80 9.47
N GLN A 11 17.16 18.16 10.45
CA GLN A 11 17.44 18.35 11.87
C GLN A 11 18.84 17.85 12.26
N PHE A 12 19.40 16.93 11.48
CA PHE A 12 20.79 16.45 11.67
C PHE A 12 21.85 17.32 11.00
N GLY A 13 21.45 18.44 10.37
CA GLY A 13 22.38 19.29 9.62
C GLY A 13 23.04 18.56 8.44
N MET A 14 22.40 17.53 7.90
CA MET A 14 22.88 16.72 6.78
C MET A 14 21.96 16.90 5.57
N THR A 15 22.52 16.71 4.38
CA THR A 15 21.71 16.50 3.18
C THR A 15 21.14 15.06 3.16
N PRO A 16 20.03 14.82 2.45
CA PRO A 16 19.52 13.46 2.26
C PRO A 16 20.58 12.48 1.72
N ASP A 17 21.34 12.90 0.71
CA ASP A 17 22.35 12.04 0.09
C ASP A 17 23.46 11.67 1.10
N GLU A 18 23.94 12.60 1.92
CA GLU A 18 24.92 12.31 2.97
C GLU A 18 24.38 11.36 4.02
N PHE A 19 23.16 11.58 4.48
CA PHE A 19 22.54 10.72 5.47
C PHE A 19 22.37 9.30 4.95
N TRP A 20 21.75 9.14 3.78
CA TRP A 20 21.50 7.84 3.19
C TRP A 20 22.78 7.09 2.81
N ALA A 21 23.82 7.79 2.37
CA ALA A 21 25.13 7.18 2.12
C ALA A 21 25.71 6.56 3.41
N LYS A 22 25.68 7.30 4.52
CA LYS A 22 26.18 6.85 5.83
C LYS A 22 25.32 5.71 6.39
N ALA A 23 23.99 5.81 6.33
CA ALA A 23 23.08 4.77 6.80
C ALA A 23 23.25 3.46 6.01
N ASN A 24 23.42 3.54 4.70
CA ASN A 24 23.68 2.40 3.83
C ASN A 24 25.07 1.78 4.08
N GLN A 25 26.07 2.60 4.33
CA GLN A 25 27.39 2.14 4.71
C GLN A 25 27.34 1.37 6.05
N TRP A 26 26.70 1.97 7.05
CA TRP A 26 26.52 1.32 8.36
C TRP A 26 25.80 -0.04 8.22
N SER A 27 24.75 -0.10 7.41
CA SER A 27 24.01 -1.35 7.17
C SER A 27 24.91 -2.44 6.58
N ARG A 28 25.72 -2.09 5.57
CA ARG A 28 26.67 -3.06 4.95
C ARG A 28 27.73 -3.55 5.94
N GLU A 29 28.32 -2.65 6.70
CA GLU A 29 29.38 -2.98 7.67
C GLU A 29 28.88 -3.89 8.80
N ASN A 30 27.60 -3.80 9.14
CA ASN A 30 26.99 -4.58 10.21
C ASN A 30 26.12 -5.75 9.72
N GLY A 31 26.11 -6.05 8.41
CA GLY A 31 25.29 -7.13 7.85
C GLY A 31 23.80 -6.94 8.06
N ALA A 32 23.32 -5.70 8.24
CA ALA A 32 21.94 -5.38 8.50
C ALA A 32 21.15 -5.22 7.19
N ASP A 33 19.86 -5.59 7.22
CA ASP A 33 18.90 -5.19 6.19
C ASP A 33 18.90 -3.66 6.05
N GLN A 34 18.81 -3.16 4.81
CA GLN A 34 18.95 -1.75 4.50
C GLN A 34 17.91 -0.88 5.22
N VAL A 35 16.67 -1.35 5.33
CA VAL A 35 15.58 -0.60 6.00
C VAL A 35 15.79 -0.64 7.51
N THR A 36 16.07 -1.82 8.07
CA THR A 36 16.38 -1.99 9.50
C THR A 36 17.58 -1.14 9.91
N GLY A 37 18.66 -1.20 9.12
CA GLY A 37 19.88 -0.44 9.39
C GLY A 37 19.65 1.08 9.31
N SER A 38 18.84 1.55 8.37
CA SER A 38 18.52 2.98 8.29
C SER A 38 17.68 3.44 9.49
N MET A 39 16.70 2.66 9.95
CA MET A 39 15.93 2.96 11.15
C MET A 39 16.83 3.04 12.39
N TYR A 40 17.72 2.08 12.55
CA TYR A 40 18.70 2.11 13.63
C TYR A 40 19.62 3.35 13.53
N TYR A 41 20.11 3.66 12.32
CA TYR A 41 20.98 4.80 12.09
C TYR A 41 20.31 6.14 12.42
N PHE A 42 19.01 6.29 12.14
CA PHE A 42 18.21 7.43 12.59
C PHE A 42 18.21 7.57 14.11
N MET A 43 17.91 6.49 14.83
CA MET A 43 17.90 6.50 16.29
C MET A 43 19.28 6.85 16.86
N LYS A 44 20.32 6.22 16.33
CA LYS A 44 21.72 6.46 16.74
C LYS A 44 22.10 7.92 16.53
N THR A 45 21.87 8.46 15.34
CA THR A 45 22.21 9.85 14.99
C THR A 45 21.45 10.83 15.87
N ALA A 46 20.16 10.64 16.06
CA ALA A 46 19.35 11.50 16.93
C ALA A 46 19.91 11.53 18.37
N LYS A 47 20.26 10.36 18.91
CA LYS A 47 20.83 10.24 20.24
C LYS A 47 22.20 10.92 20.36
N GLU A 48 23.08 10.72 19.39
CA GLU A 48 24.42 11.31 19.36
C GLU A 48 24.38 12.84 19.25
N MET A 49 23.38 13.39 18.55
CA MET A 49 23.20 14.82 18.39
C MET A 49 22.32 15.47 19.48
N GLY A 50 21.83 14.70 20.44
CA GLY A 50 20.93 15.19 21.48
C GLY A 50 19.54 15.62 20.95
N ILE A 51 19.15 15.14 19.77
CA ILE A 51 17.86 15.44 19.17
C ILE A 51 16.83 14.45 19.72
N ARG A 52 15.79 14.98 20.35
CA ARG A 52 14.73 14.17 20.94
C ARG A 52 13.74 13.73 19.86
N LEU A 53 13.94 12.55 19.33
CA LEU A 53 13.02 11.94 18.38
C LEU A 53 11.86 11.29 19.17
N THR A 54 10.65 11.87 19.12
CA THR A 54 9.49 11.32 19.81
C THR A 54 8.41 10.94 18.80
N LYS A 55 7.43 10.14 19.25
CA LYS A 55 6.27 9.79 18.41
C LYS A 55 5.52 11.03 17.93
N GLU A 56 5.38 12.02 18.81
CA GLU A 56 4.72 13.29 18.51
C GLU A 56 5.50 14.09 17.47
N ASN A 57 6.82 14.18 17.61
CA ASN A 57 7.68 14.89 16.65
C ASN A 57 7.64 14.21 15.27
N LEU A 58 7.65 12.87 15.23
CA LEU A 58 7.49 12.13 13.99
C LEU A 58 6.13 12.39 13.35
N LYS A 59 5.06 12.41 14.14
CA LYS A 59 3.72 12.72 13.66
C LYS A 59 3.62 14.15 13.12
N GLU A 60 4.25 15.11 13.79
CA GLU A 60 4.29 16.51 13.33
C GLU A 60 4.96 16.64 11.95
N CYS A 61 5.98 15.82 11.67
CA CYS A 61 6.59 15.73 10.36
C CYS A 61 5.59 15.40 9.23
N GLY A 62 4.55 14.65 9.51
CA GLY A 62 3.52 14.30 8.54
C GLY A 62 2.77 15.50 7.98
N LYS A 63 2.67 16.60 8.74
CA LYS A 63 2.01 17.84 8.28
C LYS A 63 2.79 18.55 7.17
N GLY A 64 4.09 18.30 7.06
CA GLY A 64 4.96 18.89 6.03
C GLY A 64 5.03 18.07 4.73
N VAL A 65 4.30 16.98 4.60
CA VAL A 65 4.33 16.13 3.40
C VAL A 65 3.73 16.87 2.21
N ILE A 66 4.48 16.91 1.12
CA ILE A 66 4.05 17.52 -0.15
C ILE A 66 3.34 16.43 -0.96
N TYR A 67 2.09 16.71 -1.35
CA TYR A 67 1.28 15.79 -2.14
C TYR A 67 1.43 16.03 -3.64
N PHE A 68 1.24 14.98 -4.41
CA PHE A 68 1.02 15.12 -5.85
C PHE A 68 -0.30 15.86 -6.15
N PRO A 69 -0.41 16.49 -7.33
CA PRO A 69 -1.61 17.23 -7.68
C PRO A 69 -2.89 16.40 -7.52
N GLY A 70 -3.89 16.95 -6.83
CA GLY A 70 -5.22 16.38 -6.65
C GLY A 70 -5.34 15.25 -5.61
N VAL A 71 -4.27 14.90 -4.87
CA VAL A 71 -4.30 13.82 -3.85
C VAL A 71 -5.26 14.13 -2.71
N LEU A 72 -5.35 15.38 -2.27
CA LEU A 72 -6.19 15.75 -1.13
C LEU A 72 -7.69 15.53 -1.42
N GLU A 73 -8.11 15.78 -2.66
CA GLU A 73 -9.49 15.61 -3.10
C GLU A 73 -9.80 14.20 -3.63
N TRP A 74 -8.74 13.44 -3.93
CA TRP A 74 -8.82 12.12 -4.56
C TRP A 74 -9.70 11.14 -3.79
N PHE A 75 -9.43 10.97 -2.49
CA PHE A 75 -10.05 9.93 -1.68
C PHE A 75 -11.57 10.10 -1.59
N GLU A 76 -12.06 11.32 -1.33
CA GLU A 76 -13.50 11.58 -1.26
C GLU A 76 -14.16 11.42 -2.62
N ARG A 77 -13.50 11.86 -3.68
CA ARG A 77 -14.02 11.75 -5.04
C ARG A 77 -14.14 10.30 -5.48
N ILE A 78 -13.09 9.50 -5.28
CA ILE A 78 -13.10 8.10 -5.71
C ILE A 78 -14.04 7.25 -4.86
N ASN A 79 -14.16 7.54 -3.56
CA ASN A 79 -15.12 6.88 -2.68
C ASN A 79 -16.56 7.16 -3.12
N ARG A 80 -16.89 8.41 -3.46
CA ARG A 80 -18.22 8.76 -4.02
C ARG A 80 -18.48 8.06 -5.33
N PHE A 81 -17.48 7.98 -6.21
CA PHE A 81 -17.61 7.26 -7.48
C PHE A 81 -17.85 5.77 -7.23
N GLY A 82 -17.08 5.13 -6.34
CA GLY A 82 -17.31 3.74 -5.95
C GLY A 82 -18.71 3.51 -5.38
N ALA A 83 -19.15 4.38 -4.48
CA ALA A 83 -20.50 4.28 -3.89
C ALA A 83 -21.62 4.40 -4.93
N SER A 84 -21.43 5.19 -6.01
CA SER A 84 -22.39 5.25 -7.12
C SER A 84 -22.49 3.96 -7.94
N LEU A 85 -21.51 3.06 -7.76
CA LEU A 85 -21.46 1.73 -8.37
C LEU A 85 -21.77 0.61 -7.36
N ASP A 86 -22.29 0.92 -6.18
CA ASP A 86 -22.47 -0.01 -5.06
C ASP A 86 -21.17 -0.73 -4.66
N LEU A 87 -20.03 -0.03 -4.74
CA LEU A 87 -18.73 -0.50 -4.27
C LEU A 87 -18.32 0.26 -3.01
N GLU A 88 -17.90 -0.47 -1.98
CA GLU A 88 -17.17 0.09 -0.84
C GLU A 88 -15.68 0.07 -1.16
N ILE A 89 -15.02 1.24 -1.12
CA ILE A 89 -13.60 1.37 -1.39
C ILE A 89 -12.85 1.49 -0.07
N GLU A 90 -11.92 0.59 0.15
CA GLU A 90 -11.00 0.63 1.29
C GLU A 90 -9.61 1.04 0.82
N HIS A 91 -8.97 1.92 1.56
CA HIS A 91 -7.62 2.40 1.26
C HIS A 91 -6.63 1.85 2.30
N TYR A 92 -5.46 1.44 1.81
CA TYR A 92 -4.38 0.90 2.63
C TYR A 92 -3.04 1.50 2.20
N ILE A 93 -2.13 1.67 3.16
CA ILE A 93 -0.73 1.98 2.86
C ILE A 93 0.12 0.75 3.17
N ILE A 94 1.04 0.39 2.26
CA ILE A 94 2.12 -0.57 2.50
C ILE A 94 3.44 0.13 2.16
N SER A 95 4.21 0.52 3.17
CA SER A 95 5.36 1.41 2.99
C SER A 95 6.57 1.02 3.83
N SER A 96 7.76 1.30 3.30
CA SER A 96 9.02 1.27 4.06
C SER A 96 9.31 2.58 4.81
N GLY A 97 8.43 3.58 4.69
CA GLY A 97 8.47 4.80 5.51
C GLY A 97 7.91 4.58 6.91
N TYR A 98 7.89 5.64 7.74
CA TYR A 98 7.50 5.53 9.15
C TYR A 98 6.00 5.76 9.36
N GLU A 99 5.36 4.81 10.06
CA GLU A 99 3.92 4.86 10.41
C GLU A 99 3.59 6.15 11.16
N GLU A 100 4.46 6.57 12.06
CA GLU A 100 4.28 7.75 12.88
C GLU A 100 4.16 9.03 12.02
N ILE A 101 4.99 9.15 10.97
CA ILE A 101 4.93 10.27 10.02
C ILE A 101 3.63 10.19 9.21
N MET A 102 3.29 9.01 8.69
CA MET A 102 2.07 8.82 7.89
C MET A 102 0.81 9.13 8.68
N ALA A 103 0.77 8.76 9.96
CA ALA A 103 -0.34 9.08 10.86
C ALA A 103 -0.52 10.60 11.10
N GLY A 104 0.50 11.40 10.80
CA GLY A 104 0.44 12.87 10.87
C GLY A 104 -0.03 13.57 9.60
N THR A 105 -0.19 12.83 8.49
CA THR A 105 -0.63 13.39 7.20
C THR A 105 -2.13 13.69 7.18
N GLU A 106 -2.55 14.67 6.39
CA GLU A 106 -3.96 15.04 6.22
C GLU A 106 -4.80 13.89 5.66
N VAL A 107 -4.18 13.05 4.83
CA VAL A 107 -4.86 11.91 4.17
C VAL A 107 -4.93 10.66 5.04
N SER A 108 -4.27 10.64 6.20
CA SER A 108 -4.23 9.47 7.10
C SER A 108 -5.63 8.96 7.48
N LYS A 109 -6.60 9.85 7.60
CA LYS A 109 -8.01 9.55 7.94
C LYS A 109 -8.74 8.66 6.93
N TYR A 110 -8.25 8.57 5.69
CA TYR A 110 -8.87 7.77 4.65
C TYR A 110 -8.40 6.31 4.62
N PHE A 111 -7.31 6.01 5.33
CA PHE A 111 -6.75 4.65 5.31
C PHE A 111 -7.37 3.79 6.41
N LYS A 112 -7.86 2.62 6.02
CA LYS A 112 -8.37 1.61 6.96
C LYS A 112 -7.25 1.05 7.81
N ASP A 113 -6.06 0.82 7.21
CA ASP A 113 -4.84 0.47 7.93
C ASP A 113 -3.59 1.02 7.21
N ILE A 114 -2.55 1.28 8.01
CA ILE A 114 -1.24 1.74 7.56
C ILE A 114 -0.20 0.69 7.97
N PHE A 115 0.22 -0.12 7.00
CA PHE A 115 1.31 -1.07 7.16
C PHE A 115 2.62 -0.37 6.82
N ALA A 116 3.32 0.10 7.83
CA ALA A 116 4.55 0.86 7.67
C ALA A 116 5.58 0.49 8.74
N CYS A 117 6.83 0.91 8.55
CA CYS A 117 7.84 0.75 9.57
C CYS A 117 7.45 1.56 10.82
N SER A 118 7.73 1.04 12.01
CA SER A 118 7.42 1.72 13.26
C SER A 118 8.47 1.44 14.34
N TYR A 119 8.55 2.34 15.32
CA TYR A 119 9.43 2.19 16.46
C TYR A 119 8.69 1.69 17.70
N ALA A 120 9.40 0.94 18.55
CA ALA A 120 9.05 0.83 19.95
C ALA A 120 9.63 2.04 20.68
N PHE A 121 8.82 2.67 21.54
CA PHE A 121 9.21 3.84 22.31
C PHE A 121 9.42 3.48 23.79
N GLY A 122 10.49 4.03 24.37
CA GLY A 122 10.78 3.89 25.79
C GLY A 122 9.85 4.76 26.66
N ALA A 123 10.03 4.65 27.97
CA ALA A 123 9.26 5.44 28.96
C ALA A 123 9.47 6.95 28.82
N ASP A 124 10.60 7.38 28.27
CA ASP A 124 10.92 8.78 27.99
C ASP A 124 10.32 9.27 26.64
N GLY A 125 9.60 8.42 25.93
CA GLY A 125 8.98 8.69 24.63
C GLY A 125 9.96 8.71 23.46
N THR A 126 11.22 8.29 23.65
CA THR A 126 12.18 8.17 22.54
C THR A 126 12.20 6.75 21.95
N PRO A 127 12.53 6.56 20.66
CA PRO A 127 12.57 5.24 20.06
C PRO A 127 13.73 4.41 20.63
N VAL A 128 13.43 3.18 20.99
CA VAL A 128 14.40 2.24 21.54
C VAL A 128 14.73 1.09 20.59
N TRP A 129 13.82 0.78 19.68
CA TRP A 129 13.98 -0.34 18.75
C TRP A 129 13.09 -0.18 17.50
N PRO A 130 13.54 -0.59 16.29
CA PRO A 130 12.69 -0.78 15.14
C PRO A 130 11.70 -1.93 15.37
N ALA A 131 10.47 -1.62 15.78
CA ALA A 131 9.48 -2.63 16.18
C ALA A 131 8.85 -3.35 14.98
N ARG A 132 8.60 -2.61 13.89
CA ARG A 132 8.13 -3.18 12.62
C ARG A 132 9.02 -2.65 11.51
N VAL A 133 9.47 -3.57 10.65
CA VAL A 133 10.29 -3.25 9.49
C VAL A 133 9.62 -3.83 8.24
N ILE A 134 9.35 -2.98 7.25
CA ILE A 134 8.79 -3.38 5.97
C ILE A 134 9.84 -3.12 4.90
N ASN A 135 10.50 -4.17 4.47
CA ASN A 135 11.51 -4.15 3.42
C ASN A 135 10.96 -4.60 2.06
N TYR A 136 11.86 -4.81 1.11
CA TYR A 136 11.56 -5.13 -0.29
C TYR A 136 10.72 -6.41 -0.48
N SER A 137 10.89 -7.43 0.35
CA SER A 137 10.23 -8.74 0.20
C SER A 137 8.97 -8.88 1.03
N ILE A 138 8.83 -8.10 2.11
CA ILE A 138 7.74 -8.25 3.08
C ILE A 138 6.44 -7.60 2.61
N LYS A 139 6.48 -6.60 1.71
CA LYS A 139 5.27 -5.91 1.24
C LYS A 139 4.17 -6.85 0.71
N THR A 140 4.56 -7.94 0.05
CA THR A 140 3.60 -8.94 -0.48
C THR A 140 2.81 -9.67 0.60
N GLN A 141 3.37 -9.83 1.80
CA GLN A 141 2.67 -10.45 2.93
C GLN A 141 1.48 -9.58 3.40
N TYR A 142 1.65 -8.24 3.35
CA TYR A 142 0.56 -7.33 3.70
C TYR A 142 -0.58 -7.34 2.68
N LEU A 143 -0.29 -7.59 1.40
CA LEU A 143 -1.35 -7.86 0.42
C LEU A 143 -2.15 -9.11 0.77
N SER A 144 -1.48 -10.16 1.27
CA SER A 144 -2.17 -11.36 1.74
C SER A 144 -3.01 -11.09 3.00
N LYS A 145 -2.53 -10.24 3.92
CA LYS A 145 -3.33 -9.77 5.07
C LYS A 145 -4.58 -9.01 4.62
N ILE A 146 -4.43 -8.03 3.73
CA ILE A 146 -5.55 -7.27 3.16
C ILE A 146 -6.54 -8.21 2.47
N ASN A 147 -6.05 -9.16 1.67
CA ASN A 147 -6.88 -10.15 0.98
C ASN A 147 -7.77 -10.94 1.95
N LYS A 148 -7.25 -11.26 3.14
CA LYS A 148 -7.96 -11.99 4.20
C LYS A 148 -8.72 -11.09 5.18
N GLY A 149 -8.70 -9.77 5.01
CA GLY A 149 -9.32 -8.82 5.94
C GLY A 149 -8.61 -8.70 7.28
N LEU A 150 -7.32 -9.02 7.34
CA LEU A 150 -6.51 -9.01 8.56
C LEU A 150 -5.83 -7.65 8.77
N GLY A 151 -5.75 -7.23 10.01
CA GLY A 151 -5.05 -6.02 10.43
C GLY A 151 -3.53 -6.22 10.59
N LYS A 152 -2.85 -5.14 10.93
CA LYS A 152 -1.38 -5.13 11.06
C LYS A 152 -0.81 -6.03 12.16
N ASN A 153 -1.60 -6.35 13.18
CA ASN A 153 -1.16 -7.16 14.32
C ASN A 153 -1.53 -8.66 14.18
N ASP A 154 -2.19 -9.05 13.10
CA ASP A 154 -2.66 -10.44 12.89
C ASP A 154 -1.59 -11.27 12.17
N ASP A 155 -0.40 -11.40 12.79
CA ASP A 155 0.74 -12.04 12.14
C ASP A 155 0.60 -13.57 12.02
N VAL A 156 -0.07 -14.22 12.96
CA VAL A 156 -0.29 -15.68 12.94
C VAL A 156 -1.43 -16.06 12.00
N ALA A 157 -2.52 -15.31 12.03
CA ALA A 157 -3.72 -15.58 11.26
C ALA A 157 -3.51 -15.54 9.72
N VAL A 158 -2.45 -14.88 9.24
CA VAL A 158 -2.13 -14.86 7.81
C VAL A 158 -1.83 -16.25 7.25
N ASN A 159 -1.37 -17.18 8.09
CA ASN A 159 -1.03 -18.57 7.71
C ASN A 159 -2.24 -19.52 7.79
N GLU A 160 -3.35 -19.12 8.42
CA GLU A 160 -4.55 -19.93 8.47
C GLU A 160 -5.16 -20.08 7.07
N PHE A 161 -5.68 -21.27 6.78
CA PHE A 161 -6.36 -21.50 5.51
C PHE A 161 -7.69 -20.74 5.47
N THR A 162 -7.86 -19.94 4.42
CA THR A 162 -9.11 -19.22 4.13
C THR A 162 -9.45 -19.48 2.68
N PRO A 163 -10.59 -20.15 2.37
CA PRO A 163 -11.05 -20.34 1.00
C PRO A 163 -11.10 -19.03 0.21
N ASP A 164 -10.83 -19.07 -1.09
CA ASP A 164 -10.77 -17.86 -1.90
C ASP A 164 -12.11 -17.10 -1.93
N GLU A 165 -13.22 -17.82 -1.87
CA GLU A 165 -14.60 -17.28 -1.83
C GLU A 165 -14.96 -16.59 -0.51
N GLU A 166 -14.25 -16.92 0.57
CA GLU A 166 -14.45 -16.32 1.90
C GLU A 166 -13.57 -15.08 2.15
N ARG A 167 -12.64 -14.80 1.22
CA ARG A 167 -11.74 -13.66 1.37
C ARG A 167 -12.45 -12.35 1.05
N PRO A 168 -12.51 -11.40 1.99
CA PRO A 168 -13.29 -10.18 1.82
C PRO A 168 -12.78 -9.29 0.68
N ILE A 169 -11.45 -9.28 0.42
CA ILE A 169 -10.84 -8.44 -0.63
C ILE A 169 -10.04 -9.33 -1.59
N PRO A 170 -10.69 -9.94 -2.61
CA PRO A 170 -9.99 -10.73 -3.62
C PRO A 170 -8.99 -9.89 -4.41
N PHE A 171 -7.85 -10.47 -4.78
CA PHE A 171 -6.82 -9.76 -5.57
C PHE A 171 -7.38 -9.11 -6.83
N LYS A 172 -8.34 -9.74 -7.53
CA LYS A 172 -9.00 -9.20 -8.73
C LYS A 172 -9.69 -7.85 -8.51
N ARG A 173 -9.98 -7.49 -7.24
CA ARG A 173 -10.56 -6.20 -6.83
C ARG A 173 -9.54 -5.22 -6.28
N MET A 174 -8.25 -5.57 -6.25
CA MET A 174 -7.20 -4.68 -5.77
C MET A 174 -6.66 -3.80 -6.88
N ILE A 175 -6.37 -2.55 -6.54
CA ILE A 175 -5.60 -1.61 -7.35
C ILE A 175 -4.37 -1.23 -6.54
N TYR A 176 -3.18 -1.63 -7.00
CA TYR A 176 -1.92 -1.33 -6.33
C TYR A 176 -1.20 -0.19 -7.04
N PHE A 177 -0.88 0.86 -6.31
CA PHE A 177 -0.05 1.96 -6.77
C PHE A 177 1.36 1.83 -6.22
N GLY A 178 2.36 2.00 -7.05
CA GLY A 178 3.76 2.00 -6.61
C GLY A 178 4.62 2.91 -7.48
N ASP A 179 5.66 3.47 -6.89
CA ASP A 179 6.62 4.37 -7.56
C ASP A 179 8.06 3.87 -7.47
N GLY A 180 8.30 2.85 -6.65
CA GLY A 180 9.63 2.43 -6.25
C GLY A 180 9.98 0.98 -6.54
N MET A 181 11.28 0.70 -6.42
CA MET A 181 11.83 -0.67 -6.58
C MET A 181 11.27 -1.63 -5.53
N THR A 182 10.91 -1.12 -4.35
CA THR A 182 10.33 -1.92 -3.25
C THR A 182 8.92 -2.41 -3.56
N ASP A 183 8.22 -1.80 -4.52
CA ASP A 183 6.85 -2.13 -4.89
C ASP A 183 6.76 -3.21 -5.97
N ILE A 184 7.85 -3.48 -6.69
CA ILE A 184 7.86 -4.39 -7.84
C ILE A 184 7.27 -5.77 -7.52
N PRO A 185 7.64 -6.46 -6.42
CA PRO A 185 7.06 -7.76 -6.09
C PRO A 185 5.54 -7.68 -5.85
N SER A 186 5.08 -6.62 -5.19
CA SER A 186 3.66 -6.40 -4.88
C SER A 186 2.85 -6.05 -6.13
N MET A 187 3.38 -5.19 -6.99
CA MET A 187 2.78 -4.86 -8.29
C MET A 187 2.62 -6.12 -9.15
N LYS A 188 3.71 -6.92 -9.27
CA LYS A 188 3.70 -8.17 -10.02
C LYS A 188 2.66 -9.14 -9.46
N LEU A 189 2.66 -9.38 -8.15
CA LEU A 189 1.71 -10.28 -7.50
C LEU A 189 0.26 -9.85 -7.73
N THR A 190 -0.04 -8.55 -7.55
CA THR A 190 -1.38 -8.01 -7.77
C THR A 190 -1.85 -8.26 -9.20
N LYS A 191 -1.01 -7.95 -10.18
CA LYS A 191 -1.29 -8.19 -11.60
C LYS A 191 -1.50 -9.66 -11.92
N GLU A 192 -0.61 -10.55 -11.48
CA GLU A 192 -0.68 -12.00 -11.75
C GLU A 192 -1.91 -12.65 -11.10
N ARG A 193 -2.42 -12.09 -10.02
CA ARG A 193 -3.65 -12.53 -9.35
C ARG A 193 -4.92 -11.86 -9.88
N GLY A 194 -4.85 -11.18 -11.03
CA GLY A 194 -6.00 -10.58 -11.72
C GLY A 194 -6.39 -9.17 -11.24
N GLY A 195 -5.65 -8.59 -10.30
CA GLY A 195 -5.79 -7.19 -9.90
C GLY A 195 -5.12 -6.23 -10.88
N ASN A 196 -5.09 -4.96 -10.51
CA ASN A 196 -4.48 -3.91 -11.33
C ASN A 196 -3.29 -3.30 -10.59
N ALA A 197 -2.15 -3.26 -11.27
CA ALA A 197 -0.94 -2.61 -10.77
C ALA A 197 -0.64 -1.38 -11.63
N ILE A 198 -0.46 -0.24 -11.00
CA ILE A 198 -0.19 1.05 -11.62
C ILE A 198 1.16 1.55 -11.11
N ALA A 199 2.14 1.67 -12.00
CA ALA A 199 3.37 2.38 -11.70
C ALA A 199 3.12 3.88 -11.88
N VAL A 200 3.30 4.66 -10.81
CA VAL A 200 3.17 6.12 -10.88
C VAL A 200 4.54 6.78 -10.97
N TYR A 201 4.63 7.88 -11.74
CA TYR A 201 5.86 8.64 -11.87
C TYR A 201 5.60 10.14 -11.77
N ASP A 202 6.59 10.86 -11.26
CA ASP A 202 6.61 12.33 -11.22
C ASP A 202 7.03 12.94 -12.57
N GLN A 203 7.23 14.27 -12.59
CA GLN A 203 7.63 14.98 -13.81
C GLN A 203 9.08 14.70 -14.26
N SER A 204 9.89 14.01 -13.44
CA SER A 204 11.28 13.73 -13.80
C SER A 204 11.40 12.66 -14.88
N ALA A 205 12.31 12.86 -15.81
CA ALA A 205 12.60 11.88 -16.87
C ALA A 205 13.02 10.52 -16.31
N THR A 206 13.77 10.52 -15.21
CA THR A 206 14.26 9.29 -14.54
C THR A 206 13.11 8.49 -13.94
N SER A 207 12.17 9.13 -13.23
CA SER A 207 11.01 8.48 -12.66
C SER A 207 10.12 7.89 -13.75
N LYS A 208 9.84 8.66 -14.81
CA LYS A 208 9.08 8.20 -15.97
C LYS A 208 9.72 7.00 -16.65
N GLN A 209 11.04 7.03 -16.89
CA GLN A 209 11.76 5.92 -17.51
C GLN A 209 11.69 4.64 -16.69
N LYS A 210 11.80 4.74 -15.34
CA LYS A 210 11.65 3.58 -14.44
C LYS A 210 10.25 2.98 -14.53
N ALA A 211 9.20 3.80 -14.48
CA ALA A 211 7.82 3.32 -14.58
C ALA A 211 7.53 2.65 -15.94
N LEU A 212 7.98 3.26 -17.03
CA LEU A 212 7.84 2.68 -18.39
C LEU A 212 8.60 1.35 -18.51
N ARG A 213 9.77 1.21 -17.86
CA ARG A 213 10.50 -0.06 -17.83
C ARG A 213 9.67 -1.16 -17.17
N LEU A 214 8.97 -0.87 -16.08
CA LEU A 214 8.09 -1.85 -15.42
C LEU A 214 6.94 -2.30 -16.34
N LEU A 215 6.43 -1.40 -17.18
CA LEU A 215 5.41 -1.73 -18.16
C LEU A 215 5.98 -2.66 -19.25
N VAL A 216 7.16 -2.34 -19.80
CA VAL A 216 7.87 -3.17 -20.81
C VAL A 216 8.21 -4.55 -20.26
N ASP A 217 8.68 -4.62 -19.01
CA ASP A 217 9.01 -5.86 -18.30
C ASP A 217 7.75 -6.63 -17.83
N ASN A 218 6.55 -6.19 -18.25
CA ASN A 218 5.26 -6.81 -17.91
C ASN A 218 4.97 -6.92 -16.39
N ARG A 219 5.54 -6.01 -15.58
CA ARG A 219 5.40 -5.99 -14.12
C ARG A 219 4.13 -5.27 -13.64
N VAL A 220 3.60 -4.34 -14.46
CA VAL A 220 2.43 -3.52 -14.17
C VAL A 220 1.43 -3.56 -15.32
N ASN A 221 0.19 -3.11 -15.06
CA ASN A 221 -0.82 -2.92 -16.09
C ASN A 221 -0.71 -1.54 -16.75
N PHE A 222 -0.33 -0.53 -15.95
CA PHE A 222 -0.26 0.86 -16.38
C PHE A 222 0.99 1.53 -15.81
N ALA A 223 1.51 2.53 -16.55
CA ALA A 223 2.54 3.45 -16.09
C ALA A 223 2.02 4.87 -16.34
N LEU A 224 1.63 5.58 -15.27
CA LEU A 224 0.87 6.82 -15.34
C LEU A 224 1.58 7.97 -14.59
N HIS A 225 1.39 9.20 -15.07
CA HIS A 225 1.81 10.38 -14.32
C HIS A 225 1.04 10.47 -13.00
N ALA A 226 1.73 10.84 -11.91
CA ALA A 226 1.14 10.98 -10.57
C ALA A 226 0.31 12.28 -10.47
N ASP A 227 -0.70 12.39 -11.32
CA ASP A 227 -1.67 13.47 -11.34
C ASP A 227 -3.05 12.93 -10.99
N TYR A 228 -3.46 13.16 -9.74
CA TYR A 228 -4.69 12.64 -9.16
C TYR A 228 -5.90 13.59 -9.36
N ARG A 229 -5.75 14.68 -10.12
CA ARG A 229 -6.85 15.60 -10.39
C ARG A 229 -7.97 14.93 -11.17
N GLU A 230 -9.17 15.45 -11.00
CA GLU A 230 -10.37 14.93 -11.66
C GLU A 230 -10.24 14.98 -13.19
N ASN A 231 -10.67 13.90 -13.85
CA ASN A 231 -10.64 13.72 -15.32
C ASN A 231 -9.21 13.67 -15.93
N HIS A 232 -8.15 13.63 -15.13
CA HIS A 232 -6.83 13.30 -15.62
C HIS A 232 -6.69 11.80 -15.87
N GLU A 233 -5.65 11.38 -16.60
CA GLU A 233 -5.47 10.00 -17.07
C GLU A 233 -5.56 8.97 -15.95
N LEU A 234 -4.89 9.23 -14.80
CA LEU A 234 -4.91 8.34 -13.64
C LEU A 234 -6.33 8.21 -13.08
N ASP A 235 -7.07 9.32 -12.94
CA ASP A 235 -8.46 9.33 -12.47
C ASP A 235 -9.38 8.53 -13.41
N GLN A 236 -9.24 8.72 -14.72
CA GLN A 236 -10.02 8.01 -15.74
C GLN A 236 -9.73 6.50 -15.72
N VAL A 237 -8.45 6.11 -15.64
CA VAL A 237 -8.05 4.70 -15.58
C VAL A 237 -8.64 4.02 -14.35
N VAL A 238 -8.54 4.66 -13.17
CA VAL A 238 -9.09 4.08 -11.94
C VAL A 238 -10.60 3.98 -11.98
N LYS A 239 -11.31 4.99 -12.45
CA LYS A 239 -12.77 4.93 -12.65
C LYS A 239 -13.16 3.78 -13.59
N THR A 240 -12.46 3.61 -14.70
CA THR A 240 -12.71 2.50 -15.65
C THR A 240 -12.46 1.13 -15.01
N ILE A 241 -11.43 1.00 -14.14
CA ILE A 241 -11.19 -0.23 -13.38
C ILE A 241 -12.35 -0.50 -12.41
N LEU A 242 -12.85 0.52 -11.71
CA LEU A 242 -13.99 0.39 -10.79
C LEU A 242 -15.28 -0.01 -11.53
N ASP A 243 -15.57 0.57 -12.69
CA ASP A 243 -16.70 0.17 -13.56
C ASP A 243 -16.60 -1.31 -13.94
N ARG A 244 -15.41 -1.77 -14.33
CA ARG A 244 -15.18 -3.19 -14.61
C ARG A 244 -15.42 -4.07 -13.38
N ILE A 245 -14.90 -3.68 -12.20
CA ILE A 245 -15.10 -4.43 -10.95
C ILE A 245 -16.59 -4.53 -10.60
N ALA A 246 -17.35 -3.45 -10.76
CA ALA A 246 -18.80 -3.44 -10.54
C ALA A 246 -19.53 -4.38 -11.51
N THR A 247 -19.19 -4.32 -12.80
CA THR A 247 -19.77 -5.19 -13.83
C THR A 247 -19.45 -6.68 -13.58
N GLU A 248 -18.21 -7.00 -13.18
CA GLU A 248 -17.80 -8.36 -12.83
C GLU A 248 -18.55 -8.87 -11.58
N ARG A 249 -18.75 -8.03 -10.56
CA ARG A 249 -19.54 -8.34 -9.36
C ARG A 249 -20.97 -8.68 -9.76
N ASP A 250 -21.60 -7.86 -10.57
CA ASP A 250 -22.99 -8.07 -10.99
C ASP A 250 -23.15 -9.36 -11.78
N LEU A 251 -22.19 -9.66 -12.65
CA LEU A 251 -22.16 -10.93 -13.37
C LEU A 251 -21.96 -12.13 -12.42
N ASP A 252 -21.11 -12.02 -11.42
CA ASP A 252 -20.90 -13.08 -10.41
C ASP A 252 -22.20 -13.34 -9.60
N ILE A 253 -22.96 -12.29 -9.27
CA ILE A 253 -24.26 -12.40 -8.60
C ILE A 253 -25.27 -13.15 -9.49
N LEU A 254 -25.35 -12.80 -10.78
CA LEU A 254 -26.24 -13.48 -11.73
C LEU A 254 -25.89 -14.96 -11.90
N LYS A 255 -24.60 -15.30 -12.02
CA LYS A 255 -24.12 -16.69 -12.09
C LYS A 255 -24.46 -17.49 -10.84
N ALA A 256 -24.26 -16.89 -9.66
CA ALA A 256 -24.61 -17.55 -8.38
C ALA A 256 -26.12 -17.84 -8.29
N ARG A 257 -26.96 -16.93 -8.79
CA ARG A 257 -28.41 -17.15 -8.87
C ARG A 257 -28.78 -18.32 -9.79
N GLU A 258 -28.18 -18.41 -10.97
CA GLU A 258 -28.45 -19.50 -11.91
C GLU A 258 -27.92 -20.85 -11.37
N GLU A 259 -26.80 -20.87 -10.65
CA GLU A 259 -26.30 -22.12 -10.02
C GLU A 259 -27.25 -22.61 -8.90
N LYS A 260 -27.80 -21.72 -8.08
CA LYS A 260 -28.84 -22.07 -7.10
C LYS A 260 -30.09 -22.66 -7.78
N LYS A 261 -30.54 -22.02 -8.88
CA LYS A 261 -31.66 -22.52 -9.66
C LYS A 261 -31.39 -23.90 -10.24
N LYS A 262 -30.21 -24.15 -10.78
CA LYS A 262 -29.79 -25.46 -11.29
C LYS A 262 -29.78 -26.52 -10.21
N GLN A 263 -29.33 -26.21 -8.98
CA GLN A 263 -29.37 -27.14 -7.85
C GLN A 263 -30.81 -27.52 -7.48
N LEU A 264 -31.73 -26.54 -7.40
CA LEU A 264 -33.14 -26.77 -7.14
C LEU A 264 -33.78 -27.67 -8.22
N LEU A 265 -33.50 -27.40 -9.50
CA LEU A 265 -34.03 -28.22 -10.61
C LEU A 265 -33.50 -29.66 -10.58
N LYS A 266 -32.24 -29.87 -10.21
CA LYS A 266 -31.71 -31.23 -10.01
C LYS A 266 -32.49 -32.01 -8.97
N TYR A 267 -32.81 -31.41 -7.83
CA TYR A 267 -33.64 -32.04 -6.81
C TYR A 267 -35.03 -32.38 -7.35
N CYS A 268 -35.71 -31.46 -8.03
CA CYS A 268 -37.02 -31.70 -8.61
C CYS A 268 -37.01 -32.85 -9.65
N LEU A 269 -36.01 -32.88 -10.55
CA LEU A 269 -35.91 -33.89 -11.59
C LEU A 269 -35.58 -35.31 -11.03
N LEU A 270 -34.81 -35.41 -9.94
CA LEU A 270 -34.52 -36.65 -9.28
C LEU A 270 -35.77 -37.26 -8.62
N TYR A 271 -36.67 -36.45 -8.05
CA TYR A 271 -37.89 -36.90 -7.41
C TYR A 271 -39.03 -37.20 -8.39
N THR A 272 -38.96 -36.72 -9.64
CA THR A 272 -39.97 -36.99 -10.68
C THR A 272 -39.61 -38.17 -11.57
N SER A 273 -38.40 -38.74 -11.48
CA SER A 273 -37.98 -39.94 -12.22
C SER A 273 -38.28 -41.24 -11.52
N ASP A 274 -38.69 -41.21 -10.24
CA ASP A 274 -39.05 -42.41 -9.44
C ASP A 274 -40.58 -42.55 -9.22
N ALA A 275 -41.38 -41.80 -9.95
CA ALA A 275 -42.86 -41.90 -9.99
C ALA A 275 -43.30 -42.37 -11.38
#